data_43bd79b8d77340fe6ba01a072926c947
#
_entry.id   43bd79b8d77340fe6ba01a072926c947
#
_cell.length_a   1.000
_cell.length_b   1.000
_cell.length_c   1.000
_cell.angle_alpha   90.00
_cell.angle_beta   90.00
_cell.angle_gamma   90.00
#
_symmetry.space_group_name_H-M   'P 1'
#
loop_
_entity.id
_entity.type
_entity.pdbx_description
1 polymer ?
#
loop_
_entity_poly.entity_id
_entity_poly.type
_entity_poly.pdbx_seq_one_letter_code
_entity_poly.pdbx_strand_id
1 'polypeptide(L)'
;MIKDEFYTLYNGVKIPKIGFGTWQTPDGDIAYNSTLEALKAGYRHIDTALVYGNEESIGRAIKDFGINREEIFITTKCPADIKTYEGAIKAFETSLNLLGLQYIDLYLIHAPWPWSNVGANYTEGNKLVWKALVDLYNEGKIKAIGVSNFHKEDIIPLIECSGIKPMVNQIRYFLGNTQPSITAYCMDNDILVEAYSPLATGKILNNDILIKIAKSIIHHLLQYA
;
A
#
# COMPACT_ATOMS: atom_id res chain seq x y z
N MET A 1 10.75 16.12 11.08
CA MET A 1 11.12 14.68 11.24
C MET A 1 10.60 13.93 10.03
N ILE A 2 11.19 12.79 9.63
CA ILE A 2 10.80 12.07 8.40
C ILE A 2 9.30 11.72 8.34
N LYS A 3 8.63 11.58 9.47
CA LYS A 3 7.19 11.35 9.57
C LYS A 3 6.34 12.55 9.12
N ASP A 4 6.95 13.73 8.99
CA ASP A 4 6.30 14.95 8.52
C ASP A 4 6.65 15.24 7.04
N GLU A 5 7.33 14.30 6.37
CA GLU A 5 7.72 14.40 4.98
C GLU A 5 6.77 13.60 4.07
N PHE A 6 6.60 14.12 2.85
CA PHE A 6 5.67 13.56 1.86
C PHE A 6 6.36 13.42 0.51
N TYR A 7 5.92 12.42 -0.26
CA TYR A 7 6.06 12.42 -1.71
C TYR A 7 4.79 13.00 -2.34
N THR A 8 4.93 13.67 -3.47
CA THR A 8 3.79 14.13 -4.25
C THR A 8 3.62 13.21 -5.45
N LEU A 9 2.47 12.55 -5.55
CA LEU A 9 2.10 11.72 -6.69
C LEU A 9 1.84 12.60 -7.92
N TYR A 10 1.91 12.04 -9.11
CA TYR A 10 1.74 12.84 -10.35
C TYR A 10 0.38 13.53 -10.47
N ASN A 11 -0.63 13.07 -9.72
CA ASN A 11 -1.96 13.72 -9.64
C ASN A 11 -2.06 14.79 -8.54
N GLY A 12 -0.95 15.11 -7.85
CA GLY A 12 -0.87 16.12 -6.80
C GLY A 12 -1.19 15.63 -5.39
N VAL A 13 -1.63 14.38 -5.22
CA VAL A 13 -1.88 13.79 -3.90
C VAL A 13 -0.56 13.62 -3.14
N LYS A 14 -0.55 14.03 -1.87
CA LYS A 14 0.61 13.88 -0.98
C LYS A 14 0.49 12.59 -0.17
N ILE A 15 1.46 11.69 -0.31
CA ILE A 15 1.57 10.46 0.47
C ILE A 15 2.71 10.59 1.50
N PRO A 16 2.46 10.30 2.79
CA PRO A 16 3.53 10.31 3.80
C PRO A 16 4.64 9.30 3.44
N LYS A 17 5.90 9.69 3.64
CA LYS A 17 7.06 8.83 3.32
C LYS A 17 7.13 7.56 4.16
N ILE A 18 6.52 7.58 5.36
CA ILE A 18 6.48 6.43 6.26
C ILE A 18 5.04 6.07 6.55
N GLY A 19 4.70 4.79 6.38
CA GLY A 19 3.42 4.20 6.74
C GLY A 19 3.55 3.09 7.78
N PHE A 20 2.47 2.87 8.53
CA PHE A 20 2.32 1.74 9.44
C PHE A 20 1.53 0.64 8.72
N GLY A 21 2.20 -0.48 8.42
CA GLY A 21 1.59 -1.65 7.78
C GLY A 21 0.98 -2.62 8.80
N THR A 22 -0.20 -3.12 8.49
CA THR A 22 -1.00 -3.97 9.40
C THR A 22 -1.04 -5.44 8.98
N TRP A 23 -0.26 -5.85 8.00
CA TRP A 23 -0.17 -7.26 7.61
C TRP A 23 0.31 -8.13 8.79
N GLN A 24 -0.33 -9.28 8.97
CA GLN A 24 -0.11 -10.21 10.10
C GLN A 24 -0.43 -9.62 11.48
N THR A 25 -1.14 -8.50 11.55
CA THR A 25 -1.68 -8.01 12.81
C THR A 25 -3.07 -8.63 13.01
N PRO A 26 -3.26 -9.51 14.01
CA PRO A 26 -4.54 -10.14 14.26
C PRO A 26 -5.64 -9.12 14.53
N ASP A 27 -6.84 -9.37 14.00
CA ASP A 27 -8.02 -8.53 14.27
C ASP A 27 -8.36 -8.43 15.76
N GLY A 28 -9.19 -7.48 16.11
CA GLY A 28 -9.60 -7.20 17.49
C GLY A 28 -8.62 -6.27 18.22
N ASP A 29 -8.38 -6.55 19.50
CA ASP A 29 -7.59 -5.67 20.38
C ASP A 29 -6.15 -5.44 19.89
N ILE A 30 -5.55 -6.41 19.21
CA ILE A 30 -4.17 -6.28 18.73
C ILE A 30 -4.13 -5.26 17.60
N ALA A 31 -4.96 -5.39 16.56
CA ALA A 31 -5.02 -4.44 15.46
C ALA A 31 -5.43 -3.04 15.93
N TYR A 32 -6.44 -2.97 16.81
CA TYR A 32 -6.90 -1.73 17.40
C TYR A 32 -5.79 -1.00 18.17
N ASN A 33 -5.16 -1.66 19.15
CA ASN A 33 -4.14 -1.04 19.99
C ASN A 33 -2.87 -0.71 19.20
N SER A 34 -2.42 -1.58 18.28
CA SER A 34 -1.26 -1.31 17.43
C SER A 34 -1.46 -0.06 16.56
N THR A 35 -2.67 0.11 16.01
CA THR A 35 -3.04 1.29 15.23
C THR A 35 -3.06 2.55 16.10
N LEU A 36 -3.65 2.49 17.30
CA LEU A 36 -3.62 3.61 18.24
C LEU A 36 -2.20 4.02 18.62
N GLU A 37 -1.33 3.08 18.94
CA GLU A 37 0.06 3.36 19.29
C GLU A 37 0.84 3.95 18.10
N ALA A 38 0.61 3.46 16.88
CA ALA A 38 1.19 4.06 15.68
C ALA A 38 0.75 5.53 15.52
N LEU A 39 -0.54 5.83 15.69
CA LEU A 39 -1.08 7.20 15.61
C LEU A 39 -0.50 8.10 16.71
N LYS A 40 -0.39 7.61 17.95
CA LYS A 40 0.27 8.32 19.07
C LYS A 40 1.75 8.57 18.80
N ALA A 41 2.45 7.63 18.18
CA ALA A 41 3.84 7.78 17.74
C ALA A 41 4.01 8.78 16.58
N GLY A 42 2.89 9.25 16.01
CA GLY A 42 2.85 10.27 14.96
C GLY A 42 2.81 9.72 13.53
N TYR A 43 2.54 8.43 13.33
CA TYR A 43 2.21 7.93 12.00
C TYR A 43 0.93 8.61 11.49
N ARG A 44 0.94 8.92 10.20
CA ARG A 44 -0.19 9.54 9.50
C ARG A 44 -0.53 8.80 8.21
N HIS A 45 0.06 7.64 7.99
CA HIS A 45 -0.26 6.71 6.92
C HIS A 45 -0.44 5.32 7.52
N ILE A 46 -1.63 4.74 7.34
CA ILE A 46 -1.96 3.37 7.75
C ILE A 46 -2.21 2.55 6.48
N ASP A 47 -1.48 1.46 6.33
CA ASP A 47 -1.61 0.51 5.21
C ASP A 47 -2.24 -0.80 5.70
N THR A 48 -3.37 -1.13 5.12
CA THR A 48 -4.09 -2.38 5.35
C THR A 48 -4.49 -3.05 4.02
N ALA A 49 -5.29 -4.10 4.09
CA ALA A 49 -5.95 -4.72 2.95
C ALA A 49 -7.17 -5.51 3.42
N LEU A 50 -8.20 -5.61 2.58
CA LEU A 50 -9.43 -6.38 2.88
C LEU A 50 -9.11 -7.82 3.31
N VAL A 51 -8.14 -8.47 2.65
CA VAL A 51 -7.74 -9.86 2.96
C VAL A 51 -7.02 -10.03 4.29
N TYR A 52 -6.61 -8.93 4.96
CA TYR A 52 -5.99 -9.04 6.29
C TYR A 52 -7.04 -9.27 7.38
N GLY A 53 -8.32 -8.96 7.10
CA GLY A 53 -9.45 -9.19 7.99
C GLY A 53 -9.44 -8.31 9.23
N ASN A 54 -8.71 -7.18 9.23
CA ASN A 54 -8.54 -6.31 10.40
C ASN A 54 -8.99 -4.86 10.19
N GLU A 55 -9.63 -4.56 9.05
CA GLU A 55 -10.05 -3.20 8.69
C GLU A 55 -11.02 -2.58 9.70
N GLU A 56 -11.94 -3.38 10.27
CA GLU A 56 -12.91 -2.89 11.26
C GLU A 56 -12.23 -2.38 12.54
N SER A 57 -11.28 -3.14 13.07
CA SER A 57 -10.52 -2.73 14.25
C SER A 57 -9.64 -1.51 13.99
N ILE A 58 -9.07 -1.39 12.78
CA ILE A 58 -8.30 -0.23 12.34
C ILE A 58 -9.21 1.00 12.25
N GLY A 59 -10.39 0.87 11.61
CA GLY A 59 -11.37 1.96 11.50
C GLY A 59 -11.83 2.48 12.87
N ARG A 60 -12.10 1.58 13.81
CA ARG A 60 -12.42 1.95 15.20
C ARG A 60 -11.27 2.72 15.86
N ALA A 61 -10.03 2.26 15.72
CA ALA A 61 -8.86 2.92 16.29
C ALA A 61 -8.68 4.34 15.75
N ILE A 62 -8.85 4.54 14.44
CA ILE A 62 -8.77 5.86 13.80
C ILE A 62 -9.86 6.79 14.35
N LYS A 63 -11.11 6.29 14.43
CA LYS A 63 -12.24 7.04 14.96
C LYS A 63 -12.01 7.44 16.41
N ASP A 64 -11.60 6.51 17.27
CA ASP A 64 -11.41 6.74 18.70
C ASP A 64 -10.21 7.63 19.00
N PHE A 65 -9.18 7.63 18.12
CA PHE A 65 -8.06 8.57 18.19
C PHE A 65 -8.50 10.02 17.95
N GLY A 66 -9.60 10.24 17.20
CA GLY A 66 -10.19 11.55 17.00
C GLY A 66 -9.41 12.48 16.07
N ILE A 67 -8.61 11.92 15.15
CA ILE A 67 -7.89 12.72 14.16
C ILE A 67 -8.84 13.15 13.03
N ASN A 68 -8.62 14.38 12.50
CA ASN A 68 -9.36 14.79 11.31
C ASN A 68 -9.04 13.89 10.12
N ARG A 69 -10.05 13.59 9.30
CA ARG A 69 -9.91 12.64 8.17
C ARG A 69 -8.85 13.07 7.16
N GLU A 70 -8.67 14.37 6.94
CA GLU A 70 -7.70 14.94 6.02
C GLU A 70 -6.25 14.88 6.56
N GLU A 71 -6.06 14.62 7.83
CA GLU A 71 -4.74 14.53 8.47
C GLU A 71 -4.17 13.10 8.46
N ILE A 72 -4.97 12.12 7.96
CA ILE A 72 -4.56 10.72 7.90
C ILE A 72 -4.70 10.19 6.48
N PHE A 73 -3.71 9.43 6.03
CA PHE A 73 -3.66 8.76 4.73
C PHE A 73 -3.92 7.26 4.92
N ILE A 74 -4.95 6.73 4.28
CA ILE A 74 -5.34 5.33 4.39
C ILE A 74 -5.14 4.62 3.07
N THR A 75 -4.34 3.56 3.10
CA THR A 75 -4.18 2.61 1.99
C THR A 75 -4.90 1.32 2.32
N THR A 76 -5.72 0.85 1.39
CA THR A 76 -6.20 -0.54 1.40
C THR A 76 -6.17 -1.13 -0.01
N LYS A 77 -6.53 -2.42 -0.16
CA LYS A 77 -6.25 -3.16 -1.39
C LYS A 77 -7.41 -4.04 -1.80
N CYS A 78 -7.73 -4.02 -3.11
CA CYS A 78 -8.61 -5.00 -3.73
C CYS A 78 -7.95 -6.38 -3.70
N PRO A 79 -8.60 -7.41 -3.18
CA PRO A 79 -8.06 -8.77 -3.13
C PRO A 79 -7.56 -9.26 -4.48
N ALA A 80 -6.41 -9.93 -4.48
CA ALA A 80 -5.76 -10.41 -5.70
C ALA A 80 -6.57 -11.46 -6.48
N ASP A 81 -7.49 -12.16 -5.79
CA ASP A 81 -8.38 -13.16 -6.41
C ASP A 81 -9.55 -12.54 -7.18
N ILE A 82 -9.86 -11.27 -6.92
CA ILE A 82 -10.90 -10.55 -7.64
C ILE A 82 -10.36 -10.12 -8.99
N LYS A 83 -11.09 -10.54 -10.06
CA LYS A 83 -10.71 -10.30 -11.45
C LYS A 83 -11.91 -9.84 -12.30
N THR A 84 -12.93 -9.25 -11.64
CA THR A 84 -14.12 -8.69 -12.30
C THR A 84 -14.35 -7.25 -11.84
N TYR A 85 -15.02 -6.47 -12.67
CA TYR A 85 -15.38 -5.08 -12.38
C TYR A 85 -16.29 -4.99 -11.14
N GLU A 86 -17.38 -5.74 -11.13
CA GLU A 86 -18.38 -5.74 -10.05
C GLU A 86 -17.77 -6.25 -8.73
N GLY A 87 -16.88 -7.25 -8.82
CA GLY A 87 -16.15 -7.75 -7.67
C GLY A 87 -15.26 -6.68 -7.04
N ALA A 88 -14.58 -5.87 -7.85
CA ALA A 88 -13.74 -4.78 -7.37
C ALA A 88 -14.55 -3.67 -6.70
N ILE A 89 -15.69 -3.28 -7.28
CA ILE A 89 -16.62 -2.31 -6.67
C ILE A 89 -17.09 -2.83 -5.30
N LYS A 90 -17.56 -4.08 -5.25
CA LYS A 90 -18.03 -4.69 -3.98
C LYS A 90 -16.93 -4.76 -2.92
N ALA A 91 -15.71 -5.12 -3.31
CA ALA A 91 -14.57 -5.15 -2.38
C ALA A 91 -14.25 -3.76 -1.84
N PHE A 92 -14.26 -2.74 -2.69
CA PHE A 92 -14.07 -1.35 -2.28
C PHE A 92 -15.14 -0.91 -1.28
N GLU A 93 -16.40 -1.13 -1.58
CA GLU A 93 -17.53 -0.78 -0.68
C GLU A 93 -17.41 -1.51 0.65
N THR A 94 -16.99 -2.77 0.64
CA THR A 94 -16.75 -3.55 1.87
C THR A 94 -15.65 -2.92 2.72
N SER A 95 -14.49 -2.60 2.13
CA SER A 95 -13.39 -1.94 2.84
C SER A 95 -13.81 -0.57 3.38
N LEU A 96 -14.52 0.22 2.58
CA LEU A 96 -15.00 1.54 2.98
C LEU A 96 -15.91 1.45 4.22
N ASN A 97 -16.81 0.47 4.24
CA ASN A 97 -17.73 0.22 5.35
C ASN A 97 -17.01 -0.28 6.61
N LEU A 98 -16.09 -1.25 6.47
CA LEU A 98 -15.30 -1.80 7.58
C LEU A 98 -14.43 -0.72 8.23
N LEU A 99 -13.77 0.10 7.43
CA LEU A 99 -12.97 1.22 7.90
C LEU A 99 -13.81 2.38 8.45
N GLY A 100 -15.12 2.42 8.18
CA GLY A 100 -16.02 3.50 8.59
C GLY A 100 -15.69 4.85 7.95
N LEU A 101 -15.18 4.84 6.70
CA LEU A 101 -14.70 6.02 5.98
C LEU A 101 -15.65 6.41 4.85
N GLN A 102 -15.51 7.65 4.36
CA GLN A 102 -16.26 8.17 3.21
C GLN A 102 -15.46 8.10 1.91
N TYR A 103 -14.14 8.04 2.00
CA TYR A 103 -13.21 7.88 0.87
C TYR A 103 -11.94 7.16 1.33
N ILE A 104 -11.19 6.61 0.37
CA ILE A 104 -9.87 5.99 0.57
C ILE A 104 -8.81 6.89 -0.09
N ASP A 105 -7.65 7.07 0.56
CA ASP A 105 -6.57 7.90 -0.01
C ASP A 105 -5.83 7.16 -1.12
N LEU A 106 -5.51 5.88 -0.92
CA LEU A 106 -4.87 5.03 -1.91
C LEU A 106 -5.51 3.65 -1.94
N TYR A 107 -6.01 3.25 -3.11
CA TYR A 107 -6.55 1.91 -3.31
C TYR A 107 -5.74 1.15 -4.36
N LEU A 108 -5.26 -0.04 -3.99
CA LEU A 108 -4.35 -0.83 -4.81
C LEU A 108 -5.00 -2.13 -5.30
N ILE A 109 -4.64 -2.60 -6.50
CA ILE A 109 -4.79 -4.02 -6.84
C ILE A 109 -3.68 -4.77 -6.10
N HIS A 110 -4.03 -5.73 -5.24
CA HIS A 110 -3.10 -6.36 -4.29
C HIS A 110 -1.99 -7.19 -4.95
N ALA A 111 -2.29 -7.83 -6.09
CA ALA A 111 -1.31 -8.50 -6.93
C ALA A 111 -1.91 -8.73 -8.34
N PRO A 112 -1.06 -8.89 -9.39
CA PRO A 112 -1.54 -9.16 -10.74
C PRO A 112 -2.18 -10.54 -10.88
N TRP A 113 -1.89 -11.45 -9.97
CA TRP A 113 -2.35 -12.84 -9.95
C TRP A 113 -2.87 -13.22 -8.55
N PRO A 114 -3.80 -14.20 -8.44
CA PRO A 114 -4.16 -14.81 -7.16
C PRO A 114 -2.95 -15.41 -6.46
N TRP A 115 -2.86 -15.30 -5.15
CA TRP A 115 -1.75 -15.87 -4.38
C TRP A 115 -1.67 -17.40 -4.46
N SER A 116 -2.76 -18.06 -4.83
CA SER A 116 -2.81 -19.51 -5.12
C SER A 116 -2.23 -19.87 -6.49
N ASN A 117 -1.99 -18.89 -7.39
CA ASN A 117 -1.51 -19.11 -8.74
C ASN A 117 -0.56 -17.99 -9.21
N VAL A 118 0.52 -17.82 -8.43
CA VAL A 118 1.55 -16.78 -8.64
C VAL A 118 2.20 -16.92 -10.01
N GLY A 119 2.31 -15.81 -10.73
CA GLY A 119 2.93 -15.73 -12.05
C GLY A 119 2.02 -16.11 -13.22
N ALA A 120 0.78 -16.54 -12.97
CA ALA A 120 -0.16 -16.80 -14.04
C ALA A 120 -0.70 -15.48 -14.64
N ASN A 121 -1.08 -15.55 -15.92
CA ASN A 121 -1.61 -14.41 -16.65
C ASN A 121 -3.08 -14.16 -16.32
N TYR A 122 -3.36 -12.99 -15.78
CA TYR A 122 -4.70 -12.47 -15.47
C TYR A 122 -4.94 -11.08 -16.08
N THR A 123 -4.27 -10.75 -17.16
CA THR A 123 -4.29 -9.42 -17.79
C THR A 123 -5.71 -8.89 -18.00
N GLU A 124 -6.61 -9.69 -18.61
CA GLU A 124 -7.98 -9.23 -18.88
C GLU A 124 -8.77 -8.98 -17.58
N GLY A 125 -8.63 -9.82 -16.58
CA GLY A 125 -9.25 -9.59 -15.27
C GLY A 125 -8.68 -8.37 -14.57
N ASN A 126 -7.36 -8.14 -14.64
CA ASN A 126 -6.72 -6.95 -14.08
C ASN A 126 -7.21 -5.66 -14.76
N LYS A 127 -7.45 -5.67 -16.08
CA LYS A 127 -8.04 -4.52 -16.80
C LYS A 127 -9.45 -4.20 -16.32
N LEU A 128 -10.28 -5.22 -16.04
CA LEU A 128 -11.62 -5.02 -15.48
C LEU A 128 -11.58 -4.41 -14.09
N VAL A 129 -10.70 -4.93 -13.21
CA VAL A 129 -10.49 -4.38 -11.87
C VAL A 129 -9.95 -2.96 -11.96
N TRP A 130 -8.96 -2.70 -12.83
CA TRP A 130 -8.38 -1.38 -13.01
C TRP A 130 -9.42 -0.36 -13.48
N LYS A 131 -10.31 -0.75 -14.40
CA LYS A 131 -11.42 0.10 -14.84
C LYS A 131 -12.33 0.48 -13.66
N ALA A 132 -12.67 -0.46 -12.78
CA ALA A 132 -13.45 -0.16 -11.59
C ALA A 132 -12.74 0.85 -10.66
N LEU A 133 -11.43 0.71 -10.47
CA LEU A 133 -10.65 1.66 -9.68
C LEU A 133 -10.63 3.05 -10.32
N VAL A 134 -10.49 3.13 -11.64
CA VAL A 134 -10.54 4.39 -12.40
C VAL A 134 -11.91 5.08 -12.26
N ASP A 135 -13.00 4.34 -12.34
CA ASP A 135 -14.34 4.90 -12.19
C ASP A 135 -14.55 5.44 -10.76
N LEU A 136 -14.16 4.69 -9.72
CA LEU A 136 -14.20 5.13 -8.33
C LEU A 136 -13.30 6.36 -8.05
N TYR A 137 -12.15 6.45 -8.73
CA TYR A 137 -11.26 7.60 -8.68
C TYR A 137 -11.92 8.83 -9.31
N ASN A 138 -12.52 8.68 -10.47
CA ASN A 138 -13.24 9.77 -11.17
C ASN A 138 -14.47 10.26 -10.37
N GLU A 139 -15.12 9.36 -9.61
CA GLU A 139 -16.20 9.70 -8.67
C GLU A 139 -15.70 10.40 -7.40
N GLY A 140 -14.38 10.50 -7.19
CA GLY A 140 -13.78 11.09 -5.99
C GLY A 140 -13.84 10.22 -4.73
N LYS A 141 -14.25 8.94 -4.86
CA LYS A 141 -14.28 7.98 -3.76
C LYS A 141 -12.89 7.47 -3.37
N ILE A 142 -11.93 7.56 -4.31
CA ILE A 142 -10.52 7.24 -4.12
C ILE A 142 -9.70 8.46 -4.53
N LYS A 143 -8.69 8.84 -3.74
CA LYS A 143 -7.82 9.99 -4.05
C LYS A 143 -6.64 9.62 -4.94
N ALA A 144 -6.14 8.39 -4.84
CA ALA A 144 -5.07 7.85 -5.68
C ALA A 144 -5.29 6.35 -5.90
N ILE A 145 -4.99 5.88 -7.11
CA ILE A 145 -5.10 4.47 -7.48
C ILE A 145 -3.73 3.92 -7.86
N GLY A 146 -3.51 2.65 -7.55
CA GLY A 146 -2.25 2.00 -7.82
C GLY A 146 -2.34 0.49 -7.86
N VAL A 147 -1.18 -0.11 -7.89
CA VAL A 147 -1.02 -1.56 -7.97
C VAL A 147 -0.01 -2.04 -6.94
N SER A 148 0.04 -3.35 -6.72
CA SER A 148 1.05 -3.97 -5.87
C SER A 148 1.58 -5.23 -6.55
N ASN A 149 2.92 -5.42 -6.50
CA ASN A 149 3.63 -6.55 -7.11
C ASN A 149 3.49 -6.66 -8.65
N PHE A 150 3.19 -5.58 -9.34
CA PHE A 150 3.06 -5.54 -10.79
C PHE A 150 4.42 -5.33 -11.47
N HIS A 151 4.68 -6.11 -12.50
CA HIS A 151 5.77 -5.89 -13.44
C HIS A 151 5.34 -4.96 -14.57
N LYS A 152 6.30 -4.53 -15.40
CA LYS A 152 6.06 -3.71 -16.59
C LYS A 152 4.97 -4.30 -17.49
N GLU A 153 5.04 -5.60 -17.71
CA GLU A 153 4.13 -6.36 -18.57
C GLU A 153 2.69 -6.38 -18.06
N ASP A 154 2.51 -6.24 -16.73
CA ASP A 154 1.19 -6.14 -16.09
C ASP A 154 0.65 -4.71 -16.12
N ILE A 155 1.54 -3.69 -16.03
CA ILE A 155 1.16 -2.27 -15.95
C ILE A 155 0.76 -1.72 -17.33
N ILE A 156 1.50 -2.05 -18.39
CA ILE A 156 1.24 -1.52 -19.74
C ILE A 156 -0.20 -1.73 -20.18
N PRO A 157 -0.79 -2.94 -20.07
CA PRO A 157 -2.19 -3.16 -20.47
C PRO A 157 -3.21 -2.33 -19.68
N LEU A 158 -2.91 -1.98 -18.42
CA LEU A 158 -3.79 -1.11 -17.61
C LEU A 158 -3.80 0.32 -18.16
N ILE A 159 -2.63 0.82 -18.53
CA ILE A 159 -2.48 2.16 -19.13
C ILE A 159 -3.17 2.21 -20.49
N GLU A 160 -2.94 1.21 -21.33
CA GLU A 160 -3.54 1.13 -22.67
C GLU A 160 -5.06 1.08 -22.64
N CYS A 161 -5.66 0.39 -21.67
CA CYS A 161 -7.12 0.27 -21.60
C CYS A 161 -7.84 1.48 -20.99
N SER A 162 -7.15 2.34 -20.25
CA SER A 162 -7.79 3.43 -19.49
C SER A 162 -7.20 4.82 -19.75
N GLY A 163 -5.99 4.90 -20.30
CA GLY A 163 -5.22 6.15 -20.40
C GLY A 163 -4.66 6.65 -19.04
N ILE A 164 -4.94 5.96 -17.94
CA ILE A 164 -4.49 6.34 -16.60
C ILE A 164 -3.42 5.33 -16.14
N LYS A 165 -2.26 5.83 -15.74
CA LYS A 165 -1.19 4.99 -15.17
C LYS A 165 -1.37 4.83 -13.65
N PRO A 166 -0.91 3.73 -13.03
CA PRO A 166 -0.84 3.63 -11.58
C PRO A 166 -0.03 4.79 -10.99
N MET A 167 -0.49 5.35 -9.87
CA MET A 167 0.23 6.39 -9.14
C MET A 167 1.29 5.79 -8.24
N VAL A 168 1.04 4.57 -7.74
CA VAL A 168 1.90 3.82 -6.83
C VAL A 168 2.01 2.38 -7.33
N ASN A 169 3.21 1.80 -7.23
CA ASN A 169 3.41 0.35 -7.26
C ASN A 169 4.05 -0.07 -5.94
N GLN A 170 3.28 -0.72 -5.07
CA GLN A 170 3.75 -1.21 -3.78
C GLN A 170 4.40 -2.58 -3.95
N ILE A 171 5.70 -2.68 -3.68
CA ILE A 171 6.48 -3.90 -3.91
C ILE A 171 7.25 -4.31 -2.66
N ARG A 172 7.63 -5.59 -2.59
CA ARG A 172 8.56 -6.06 -1.57
C ARG A 172 9.94 -5.49 -1.83
N TYR A 173 10.31 -4.49 -1.05
CA TYR A 173 11.55 -3.76 -1.26
C TYR A 173 12.32 -3.59 0.06
N PHE A 174 13.54 -4.08 0.10
CA PHE A 174 14.44 -3.96 1.25
C PHE A 174 15.89 -4.12 0.80
N LEU A 175 16.84 -3.80 1.66
CA LEU A 175 18.27 -3.92 1.36
C LEU A 175 18.64 -5.36 0.99
N GLY A 176 19.12 -5.55 -0.25
CA GLY A 176 19.39 -6.87 -0.85
C GLY A 176 18.24 -7.42 -1.72
N ASN A 177 17.08 -6.73 -1.78
CA ASN A 177 15.99 -7.06 -2.69
C ASN A 177 15.36 -5.79 -3.25
N THR A 178 16.04 -5.14 -4.20
CA THR A 178 15.64 -3.84 -4.75
C THR A 178 14.82 -3.93 -6.03
N GLN A 179 14.60 -5.14 -6.57
CA GLN A 179 13.80 -5.41 -7.77
C GLN A 179 14.08 -4.41 -8.91
N PRO A 180 15.32 -4.32 -9.43
CA PRO A 180 15.78 -3.20 -10.24
C PRO A 180 14.97 -2.98 -11.53
N SER A 181 14.45 -4.03 -12.16
CA SER A 181 13.64 -3.91 -13.38
C SER A 181 12.29 -3.23 -13.12
N ILE A 182 11.62 -3.58 -12.01
CA ILE A 182 10.37 -2.93 -11.61
C ILE A 182 10.64 -1.48 -11.20
N THR A 183 11.65 -1.29 -10.36
CA THR A 183 12.00 0.03 -9.82
C THR A 183 12.36 1.01 -10.92
N ALA A 184 13.23 0.61 -11.86
CA ALA A 184 13.62 1.46 -13.01
C ALA A 184 12.38 1.82 -13.85
N TYR A 185 11.57 0.85 -14.22
CA TYR A 185 10.36 1.11 -15.00
C TYR A 185 9.40 2.10 -14.29
N CYS A 186 9.19 1.92 -12.99
CA CYS A 186 8.34 2.81 -12.21
C CYS A 186 8.90 4.24 -12.17
N MET A 187 10.21 4.39 -11.92
CA MET A 187 10.88 5.70 -11.90
C MET A 187 10.80 6.41 -13.25
N ASP A 188 11.05 5.70 -14.35
CA ASP A 188 11.00 6.24 -15.72
C ASP A 188 9.59 6.70 -16.13
N ASN A 189 8.55 6.24 -15.42
CA ASN A 189 7.15 6.53 -15.72
C ASN A 189 6.43 7.34 -14.63
N ASP A 190 7.14 7.96 -13.68
CA ASP A 190 6.57 8.71 -12.54
C ASP A 190 5.56 7.87 -11.72
N ILE A 191 5.81 6.59 -11.55
CA ILE A 191 5.06 5.71 -10.66
C ILE A 191 5.85 5.62 -9.36
N LEU A 192 5.27 6.05 -8.24
CA LEU A 192 5.96 5.96 -6.96
C LEU A 192 6.13 4.49 -6.54
N VAL A 193 7.36 4.09 -6.22
CA VAL A 193 7.63 2.80 -5.60
C VAL A 193 7.42 2.92 -4.10
N GLU A 194 6.49 2.15 -3.55
CA GLU A 194 6.25 2.03 -2.12
C GLU A 194 6.77 0.68 -1.63
N ALA A 195 7.57 0.69 -0.56
CA ALA A 195 8.20 -0.50 -0.01
C ALA A 195 7.34 -1.18 1.05
N TYR A 196 6.91 -2.43 0.82
CA TYR A 196 6.40 -3.25 1.93
C TYR A 196 7.48 -4.20 2.47
N SER A 197 7.35 -4.57 3.74
CA SER A 197 8.34 -5.36 4.48
C SER A 197 9.77 -4.81 4.38
N PRO A 198 10.01 -3.51 4.61
CA PRO A 198 11.34 -2.89 4.43
C PRO A 198 12.41 -3.49 5.36
N LEU A 199 11.99 -4.12 6.46
CA LEU A 199 12.86 -4.82 7.40
C LEU A 199 12.99 -6.34 7.07
N ALA A 200 12.56 -6.79 5.88
CA ALA A 200 12.53 -8.21 5.50
C ALA A 200 11.85 -9.10 6.57
N THR A 201 10.73 -8.63 7.13
CA THR A 201 10.03 -9.27 8.27
C THR A 201 10.94 -9.52 9.49
N GLY A 202 11.83 -8.57 9.79
CA GLY A 202 12.78 -8.62 10.89
C GLY A 202 14.11 -9.32 10.60
N LYS A 203 14.23 -10.05 9.49
CA LYS A 203 15.45 -10.81 9.15
C LYS A 203 16.68 -9.93 8.95
N ILE A 204 16.49 -8.71 8.45
CA ILE A 204 17.58 -7.76 8.18
C ILE A 204 18.24 -7.27 9.48
N LEU A 205 17.53 -7.29 10.60
CA LEU A 205 18.04 -6.83 11.90
C LEU A 205 19.18 -7.69 12.44
N ASN A 206 19.30 -8.93 11.96
CA ASN A 206 20.37 -9.85 12.34
C ASN A 206 21.46 -9.95 11.25
N ASN A 207 21.51 -9.04 10.30
CA ASN A 207 22.52 -9.04 9.24
C ASN A 207 23.85 -8.46 9.76
N ASP A 208 24.90 -9.27 9.80
CA ASP A 208 26.21 -8.91 10.36
C ASP A 208 26.85 -7.70 9.66
N ILE A 209 26.63 -7.53 8.35
CA ILE A 209 27.18 -6.41 7.59
C ILE A 209 26.50 -5.12 8.03
N LEU A 210 25.18 -5.13 8.15
CA LEU A 210 24.41 -3.96 8.60
C LEU A 210 24.73 -3.59 10.05
N ILE A 211 24.89 -4.61 10.92
CA ILE A 211 25.30 -4.39 12.31
C ILE A 211 26.68 -3.73 12.37
N LYS A 212 27.64 -4.18 11.54
CA LYS A 212 28.98 -3.58 11.47
C LYS A 212 28.92 -2.14 10.97
N ILE A 213 28.16 -1.85 9.92
CA ILE A 213 27.96 -0.49 9.39
C ILE A 213 27.32 0.41 10.45
N ALA A 214 26.23 -0.01 11.06
CA ALA A 214 25.55 0.76 12.11
C ALA A 214 26.48 1.09 13.28
N LYS A 215 27.29 0.14 13.72
CA LYS A 215 28.30 0.37 14.77
C LYS A 215 29.38 1.36 14.35
N SER A 216 29.81 1.34 13.07
CA SER A 216 30.90 2.22 12.58
C SER A 216 30.48 3.69 12.48
N ILE A 217 29.20 3.98 12.33
CA ILE A 217 28.68 5.36 12.18
C ILE A 217 27.79 5.81 13.36
N ILE A 218 27.82 5.05 14.44
CA ILE A 218 27.12 5.38 15.71
C ILE A 218 25.60 5.61 15.48
N HIS A 219 24.98 4.81 14.64
CA HIS A 219 23.56 4.89 14.37
C HIS A 219 22.85 3.56 14.66
N HIS A 220 21.55 3.62 14.88
CA HIS A 220 20.73 2.44 15.10
C HIS A 220 20.46 1.73 13.77
N LEU A 221 20.50 0.38 13.78
CA LEU A 221 20.34 -0.45 12.58
C LEU A 221 19.07 -0.14 11.77
N LEU A 222 17.97 0.19 12.44
CA LEU A 222 16.69 0.54 11.81
C LEU A 222 16.74 1.77 10.90
N GLN A 223 17.78 2.60 10.99
CA GLN A 223 17.94 3.79 10.14
C GLN A 223 18.47 3.45 8.73
N TYR A 224 18.91 2.19 8.50
CA TYR A 224 19.48 1.73 7.22
C TYR A 224 18.65 0.62 6.57
N ALA A 225 17.57 0.21 7.17
CA ALA A 225 16.61 -0.72 6.61
C ALA A 225 15.43 0.02 5.97
#